data_8e51ab7ec1d61653e0f0a008ee338cc6
#
_entry.id   8e51ab7ec1d61653e0f0a008ee338cc6
#
_cell.length_a   1.000
_cell.length_b   1.000
_cell.length_c   1.000
_cell.angle_alpha   90.00
_cell.angle_beta   90.00
_cell.angle_gamma   90.00
#
_symmetry.space_group_name_H-M   'P 1'
#
loop_
_entity.id
_entity.type
_entity.pdbx_description
1 polymer ?
#
loop_
_entity_poly.entity_id
_entity_poly.type
_entity_poly.pdbx_seq_one_letter_code
_entity_poly.pdbx_strand_id
1 'polypeptide(L)'
;MIVRDLQPADLPAATILLDQLGYALDEAEVRARFERLLAAPAHRVQVAELDGQVVGLLHVFERPALEKPCEAVVQSLVVDANCRGSGVGAALMADAEAWARARGLLSVALYTGVSREPAHAFYKRIGYAQAGTSHLMRRSF
;
A
#
# COMPACT_ATOMS: atom_id res chain seq x y z
N MET A 1 -8.73 -12.01 -11.44
CA MET A 1 -8.34 -11.02 -10.40
C MET A 1 -8.59 -9.61 -10.92
N ILE A 2 -9.19 -8.78 -10.09
CA ILE A 2 -9.50 -7.38 -10.42
C ILE A 2 -8.80 -6.49 -9.41
N VAL A 3 -8.05 -5.49 -9.89
CA VAL A 3 -7.49 -4.43 -9.04
C VAL A 3 -8.30 -3.17 -9.30
N ARG A 4 -8.85 -2.58 -8.24
CA ARG A 4 -9.74 -1.43 -8.33
C ARG A 4 -9.65 -0.55 -7.08
N ASP A 5 -10.24 0.62 -7.14
CA ASP A 5 -10.30 1.51 -5.97
C ASP A 5 -11.13 0.89 -4.85
N LEU A 6 -10.72 1.14 -3.62
CA LEU A 6 -11.46 0.74 -2.44
C LEU A 6 -12.80 1.48 -2.36
N GLN A 7 -13.87 0.74 -2.12
CA GLN A 7 -15.21 1.27 -1.93
C GLN A 7 -15.65 1.13 -0.48
N PRO A 8 -16.63 1.92 0.00
CA PRO A 8 -17.09 1.80 1.40
C PRO A 8 -17.52 0.39 1.80
N ALA A 9 -18.09 -0.38 0.87
CA ALA A 9 -18.48 -1.77 1.13
C ALA A 9 -17.28 -2.70 1.39
N ASP A 10 -16.07 -2.28 1.04
CA ASP A 10 -14.85 -3.08 1.26
C ASP A 10 -14.23 -2.86 2.65
N LEU A 11 -14.72 -1.90 3.43
CA LEU A 11 -14.13 -1.54 4.71
C LEU A 11 -14.05 -2.70 5.72
N PRO A 12 -15.04 -3.60 5.83
CA PRO A 12 -14.89 -4.77 6.68
C PRO A 12 -13.70 -5.65 6.26
N ALA A 13 -13.56 -5.94 4.98
CA ALA A 13 -12.44 -6.72 4.46
C ALA A 13 -11.10 -5.99 4.66
N ALA A 14 -11.06 -4.69 4.41
CA ALA A 14 -9.87 -3.87 4.63
C ALA A 14 -9.43 -3.89 6.09
N THR A 15 -10.37 -3.84 7.02
CA THR A 15 -10.08 -3.90 8.46
C THR A 15 -9.40 -5.22 8.83
N ILE A 16 -9.88 -6.33 8.28
CA ILE A 16 -9.29 -7.66 8.47
C ILE A 16 -7.86 -7.72 7.90
N LEU A 17 -7.67 -7.18 6.70
CA LEU A 17 -6.35 -7.14 6.06
C LEU A 17 -5.36 -6.29 6.85
N LEU A 18 -5.78 -5.15 7.38
CA LEU A 18 -4.94 -4.31 8.22
C LEU A 18 -4.55 -4.99 9.52
N ASP A 19 -5.45 -5.81 10.10
CA ASP A 19 -5.12 -6.63 11.25
C ASP A 19 -4.02 -7.65 10.91
N GLN A 20 -4.09 -8.28 9.77
CA GLN A 20 -3.04 -9.19 9.29
C GLN A 20 -1.70 -8.47 9.08
N LEU A 21 -1.74 -7.20 8.71
CA LEU A 21 -0.54 -6.37 8.57
C LEU A 21 0.07 -5.99 9.92
N GLY A 22 -0.69 -6.13 11.01
CA GLY A 22 -0.23 -5.84 12.37
C GLY A 22 -0.94 -4.68 13.05
N TYR A 23 -2.03 -4.17 12.48
CA TYR A 23 -2.78 -3.03 12.99
C TYR A 23 -4.18 -3.45 13.42
N ALA A 24 -4.35 -3.69 14.72
CA ALA A 24 -5.63 -4.06 15.31
C ALA A 24 -6.52 -2.81 15.43
N LEU A 25 -7.33 -2.57 14.42
CA LEU A 25 -8.22 -1.41 14.32
C LEU A 25 -9.66 -1.89 14.27
N ASP A 26 -10.61 -1.06 14.72
CA ASP A 26 -12.01 -1.30 14.44
C ASP A 26 -12.41 -0.66 13.10
N GLU A 27 -13.56 -1.08 12.56
CA GLU A 27 -14.02 -0.59 11.26
C GLU A 27 -14.30 0.92 11.28
N ALA A 28 -14.75 1.47 12.42
CA ALA A 28 -15.03 2.90 12.54
C ALA A 28 -13.75 3.73 12.39
N GLU A 29 -12.64 3.27 12.97
CA GLU A 29 -11.34 3.93 12.82
C GLU A 29 -10.87 3.89 11.36
N VAL A 30 -10.99 2.74 10.70
CA VAL A 30 -10.60 2.57 9.30
C VAL A 30 -11.46 3.45 8.40
N ARG A 31 -12.77 3.50 8.65
CA ARG A 31 -13.70 4.35 7.90
C ARG A 31 -13.34 5.83 8.01
N ALA A 32 -13.10 6.31 9.22
CA ALA A 32 -12.74 7.73 9.44
C ALA A 32 -11.44 8.09 8.71
N ARG A 33 -10.45 7.21 8.74
CA ARG A 33 -9.19 7.41 8.03
C ARG A 33 -9.37 7.37 6.52
N PHE A 34 -10.19 6.43 6.02
CA PHE A 34 -10.48 6.34 4.59
C PHE A 34 -11.18 7.61 4.08
N GLU A 35 -12.14 8.15 4.83
CA GLU A 35 -12.82 9.38 4.46
C GLU A 35 -11.84 10.56 4.33
N ARG A 36 -10.82 10.63 5.19
CA ARG A 36 -9.76 11.64 5.07
C ARG A 36 -8.94 11.44 3.79
N LEU A 37 -8.65 10.19 3.42
CA LEU A 37 -7.90 9.90 2.21
C LEU A 37 -8.70 10.24 0.95
N LEU A 38 -10.03 10.03 0.95
CA LEU A 38 -10.89 10.42 -0.16
C LEU A 38 -10.84 11.93 -0.42
N ALA A 39 -10.67 12.74 0.61
CA ALA A 39 -10.57 14.19 0.49
C ALA A 39 -9.16 14.65 0.10
N ALA A 40 -8.19 13.75 -0.02
CA ALA A 40 -6.79 14.06 -0.33
C ALA A 40 -6.43 13.52 -1.72
N PRO A 41 -6.45 14.36 -2.77
CA PRO A 41 -6.31 13.90 -4.16
C PRO A 41 -4.96 13.27 -4.49
N ALA A 42 -3.95 13.48 -3.64
CA ALA A 42 -2.63 12.87 -3.80
C ALA A 42 -2.57 11.42 -3.31
N HIS A 43 -3.65 10.91 -2.71
CA HIS A 43 -3.70 9.56 -2.13
C HIS A 43 -4.63 8.65 -2.91
N ARG A 44 -4.26 7.38 -2.99
CA ARG A 44 -5.10 6.34 -3.59
C ARG A 44 -5.04 5.07 -2.75
N VAL A 45 -6.20 4.49 -2.48
CA VAL A 45 -6.30 3.18 -1.83
C VAL A 45 -6.96 2.22 -2.81
N GLN A 46 -6.29 1.12 -3.09
CA GLN A 46 -6.76 0.12 -4.05
C GLN A 46 -6.83 -1.26 -3.39
N VAL A 47 -7.74 -2.06 -3.90
CA VAL A 47 -7.93 -3.44 -3.44
C VAL A 47 -7.77 -4.40 -4.61
N ALA A 48 -7.39 -5.63 -4.30
CA ALA A 48 -7.41 -6.75 -5.23
C ALA A 48 -8.56 -7.67 -4.86
N GLU A 49 -9.39 -7.97 -5.85
CA GLU A 49 -10.55 -8.85 -5.71
C GLU A 49 -10.29 -10.15 -6.47
N LEU A 50 -10.49 -11.26 -5.81
CA LEU A 50 -10.31 -12.59 -6.36
C LEU A 50 -11.56 -13.40 -6.03
N ASP A 51 -12.23 -13.92 -7.07
CA ASP A 51 -13.49 -14.69 -6.92
C ASP A 51 -14.54 -13.94 -6.08
N GLY A 52 -14.67 -12.63 -6.30
CA GLY A 52 -15.64 -11.79 -5.60
C GLY A 52 -15.26 -11.38 -4.20
N GLN A 53 -14.06 -11.73 -3.73
CA GLN A 53 -13.60 -11.38 -2.39
C GLN A 53 -12.37 -10.47 -2.44
N VAL A 54 -12.34 -9.47 -1.55
CA VAL A 54 -11.18 -8.59 -1.40
C VAL A 54 -10.10 -9.34 -0.63
N VAL A 55 -8.98 -9.57 -1.29
CA VAL A 55 -7.86 -10.37 -0.75
C VAL A 55 -6.54 -9.59 -0.65
N GLY A 56 -6.54 -8.34 -1.07
CA GLY A 56 -5.36 -7.50 -0.98
C GLY A 56 -5.71 -6.03 -0.93
N LEU A 57 -4.80 -5.23 -0.38
CA LEU A 57 -4.98 -3.79 -0.21
C LEU A 57 -3.64 -3.09 -0.36
N LEU A 58 -3.65 -1.95 -1.06
CA LEU A 58 -2.48 -1.10 -1.19
C LEU A 58 -2.89 0.36 -1.05
N HIS A 59 -2.14 1.12 -0.26
CA HIS A 59 -2.27 2.57 -0.15
C HIS A 59 -1.02 3.21 -0.73
N VAL A 60 -1.18 4.08 -1.72
CA VAL A 60 -0.09 4.83 -2.36
C VAL A 60 -0.43 6.32 -2.34
N PHE A 61 0.59 7.16 -2.24
CA PHE A 61 0.41 8.61 -2.29
C PHE A 61 1.57 9.28 -2.99
N GLU A 62 1.32 10.47 -3.52
CA GLU A 62 2.30 11.35 -4.13
C GLU A 62 2.96 12.19 -3.04
N ARG A 63 4.29 12.21 -3.01
CA ARG A 63 5.05 12.92 -1.98
C ARG A 63 5.96 13.99 -2.59
N PRO A 64 5.53 15.26 -2.63
CA PRO A 64 6.39 16.36 -2.99
C PRO A 64 7.52 16.56 -1.98
N ALA A 65 8.69 16.99 -2.46
CA ALA A 65 9.83 17.27 -1.61
C ALA A 65 10.66 18.39 -2.24
N LEU A 66 11.43 19.12 -1.41
CA LEU A 66 12.34 20.14 -1.92
C LEU A 66 13.66 19.54 -2.40
N GLU A 67 14.16 18.52 -1.70
CA GLU A 67 15.50 17.97 -1.94
C GLU A 67 15.56 16.91 -3.04
N LYS A 68 14.42 16.49 -3.58
CA LYS A 68 14.36 15.43 -4.58
C LYS A 68 13.09 15.53 -5.42
N PRO A 69 13.03 14.87 -6.59
CA PRO A 69 11.82 14.84 -7.40
C PRO A 69 10.64 14.24 -6.62
N CYS A 70 9.43 14.67 -6.97
CA CYS A 70 8.22 14.07 -6.42
C CYS A 70 8.16 12.61 -6.83
N GLU A 71 7.91 11.74 -5.87
CA GLU A 71 7.76 10.30 -6.11
C GLU A 71 6.49 9.77 -5.47
N ALA A 72 6.02 8.63 -5.94
CA ALA A 72 4.96 7.89 -5.27
C ALA A 72 5.54 7.10 -4.10
N VAL A 73 4.80 7.03 -3.01
CA VAL A 73 5.20 6.23 -1.83
C VAL A 73 4.10 5.22 -1.54
N VAL A 74 4.47 3.95 -1.48
CA VAL A 74 3.57 2.90 -1.01
C VAL A 74 3.60 2.92 0.51
N GLN A 75 2.49 3.35 1.10
CA GLN A 75 2.33 3.44 2.56
C GLN A 75 2.06 2.06 3.17
N SER A 76 1.21 1.26 2.51
CA SER A 76 0.79 -0.04 3.02
C SER A 76 0.56 -0.98 1.85
N LEU A 77 0.95 -2.23 2.03
CA LEU A 77 0.63 -3.34 1.14
C LEU A 77 0.40 -4.58 1.99
N VAL A 78 -0.77 -5.19 1.83
CA VAL A 78 -1.08 -6.45 2.51
C VAL A 78 -1.87 -7.36 1.57
N VAL A 79 -1.55 -8.64 1.61
CA VAL A 79 -2.26 -9.70 0.91
C VAL A 79 -2.73 -10.71 1.96
N ASP A 80 -3.98 -11.15 1.84
CA ASP A 80 -4.55 -12.17 2.71
C ASP A 80 -3.58 -13.36 2.81
N ALA A 81 -3.37 -13.83 4.04
CA ALA A 81 -2.44 -14.92 4.31
C ALA A 81 -2.73 -16.18 3.48
N ASN A 82 -4.01 -16.45 3.18
CA ASN A 82 -4.44 -17.61 2.39
C ASN A 82 -4.22 -17.42 0.88
N CYS A 83 -3.88 -16.21 0.43
CA CYS A 83 -3.71 -15.87 -0.99
C CYS A 83 -2.28 -15.46 -1.33
N ARG A 84 -1.34 -15.58 -0.41
CA ARG A 84 0.06 -15.26 -0.66
C ARG A 84 0.66 -16.23 -1.68
N GLY A 85 1.54 -15.70 -2.53
CA GLY A 85 2.15 -16.49 -3.60
C GLY A 85 1.28 -16.63 -4.84
N SER A 86 0.10 -16.00 -4.88
CA SER A 86 -0.83 -16.05 -6.02
C SER A 86 -0.70 -14.88 -7.02
N GLY A 87 0.29 -14.00 -6.81
CA GLY A 87 0.51 -12.84 -7.68
C GLY A 87 -0.30 -11.60 -7.32
N VAL A 88 -1.06 -11.62 -6.24
CA VAL A 88 -1.90 -10.49 -5.81
C VAL A 88 -1.04 -9.27 -5.45
N GLY A 89 0.02 -9.47 -4.69
CA GLY A 89 0.93 -8.38 -4.32
C GLY A 89 1.60 -7.74 -5.52
N ALA A 90 2.07 -8.55 -6.46
CA ALA A 90 2.68 -8.05 -7.70
C ALA A 90 1.69 -7.27 -8.55
N ALA A 91 0.44 -7.71 -8.63
CA ALA A 91 -0.61 -7.01 -9.38
C ALA A 91 -0.94 -5.65 -8.73
N LEU A 92 -1.04 -5.59 -7.41
CA LEU A 92 -1.27 -4.34 -6.68
C LEU A 92 -0.11 -3.35 -6.91
N MET A 93 1.12 -3.83 -6.84
CA MET A 93 2.29 -2.98 -7.08
C MET A 93 2.35 -2.49 -8.53
N ALA A 94 2.05 -3.35 -9.51
CA ALA A 94 2.01 -2.95 -10.91
C ALA A 94 0.96 -1.87 -11.17
N ASP A 95 -0.21 -1.97 -10.54
CA ASP A 95 -1.25 -0.96 -10.66
C ASP A 95 -0.83 0.37 -10.01
N ALA A 96 -0.17 0.32 -8.86
CA ALA A 96 0.37 1.53 -8.21
C ALA A 96 1.45 2.21 -9.08
N GLU A 97 2.31 1.42 -9.72
CA GLU A 97 3.31 1.93 -10.65
C GLU A 97 2.68 2.58 -11.87
N ALA A 98 1.64 1.96 -12.42
CA ALA A 98 0.90 2.53 -13.55
C ALA A 98 0.23 3.87 -13.16
N TRP A 99 -0.34 3.94 -11.97
CA TRP A 99 -0.89 5.17 -11.43
C TRP A 99 0.17 6.27 -11.28
N ALA A 100 1.34 5.92 -10.76
CA ALA A 100 2.46 6.86 -10.62
C ALA A 100 2.94 7.38 -11.99
N ARG A 101 3.10 6.49 -12.97
CA ARG A 101 3.51 6.88 -14.33
C ARG A 101 2.48 7.79 -14.99
N ALA A 102 1.19 7.50 -14.82
CA ALA A 102 0.12 8.34 -15.37
C ALA A 102 0.11 9.74 -14.76
N ARG A 103 0.62 9.92 -13.55
CA ARG A 103 0.77 11.22 -12.90
C ARG A 103 2.10 11.90 -13.20
N GLY A 104 2.94 11.31 -14.06
CA GLY A 104 4.24 11.87 -14.43
C GLY A 104 5.32 11.69 -13.37
N LEU A 105 5.10 10.81 -12.38
CA LEU A 105 6.09 10.55 -11.35
C LEU A 105 7.17 9.60 -11.88
N LEU A 106 8.40 9.79 -11.43
CA LEU A 106 9.57 9.10 -11.99
C LEU A 106 9.96 7.85 -11.20
N SER A 107 9.39 7.65 -10.01
CA SER A 107 9.76 6.56 -9.13
C SER A 107 8.65 6.20 -8.16
N VAL A 108 8.73 4.99 -7.63
CA VAL A 108 7.91 4.52 -6.52
C VAL A 108 8.87 4.08 -5.42
N ALA A 109 8.65 4.59 -4.22
CA ALA A 109 9.42 4.24 -3.03
C ALA A 109 8.51 3.56 -2.01
N LEU A 110 9.12 2.79 -1.13
CA LEU A 110 8.43 2.23 0.02
C LEU A 110 9.44 2.04 1.16
N TYR A 111 8.91 1.88 2.35
CA TYR A 111 9.71 1.57 3.53
C TYR A 111 9.33 0.19 4.04
N THR A 112 10.34 -0.63 4.33
CA THR A 112 10.15 -1.96 4.87
C THR A 112 11.11 -2.17 6.04
N GLY A 113 10.66 -2.82 7.11
CA GLY A 113 11.48 -3.06 8.28
C GLY A 113 12.74 -3.85 7.92
N VAL A 114 13.88 -3.50 8.54
CA VAL A 114 15.17 -4.12 8.22
C VAL A 114 15.19 -5.62 8.47
N SER A 115 14.34 -6.14 9.34
CA SER A 115 14.24 -7.56 9.68
C SER A 115 13.21 -8.33 8.83
N ARG A 116 12.49 -7.65 7.92
CA ARG A 116 11.43 -8.29 7.12
C ARG A 116 11.99 -8.88 5.82
N GLU A 117 12.81 -9.92 5.94
CA GLU A 117 13.49 -10.54 4.80
C GLU A 117 12.56 -11.08 3.71
N PRO A 118 11.39 -11.73 4.02
CA PRO A 118 10.48 -12.17 2.98
C PRO A 118 9.93 -11.02 2.14
N ALA A 119 9.64 -9.86 2.78
CA ALA A 119 9.21 -8.67 2.07
C ALA A 119 10.33 -8.13 1.18
N HIS A 120 11.57 -8.09 1.67
CA HIS A 120 12.74 -7.65 0.88
C HIS A 120 12.91 -8.51 -0.38
N ALA A 121 12.79 -9.84 -0.24
CA ALA A 121 12.90 -10.76 -1.38
C ALA A 121 11.77 -10.51 -2.40
N PHE A 122 10.56 -10.28 -1.94
CA PHE A 122 9.42 -9.94 -2.81
C PHE A 122 9.69 -8.67 -3.61
N TYR A 123 10.10 -7.57 -2.94
CA TYR A 123 10.34 -6.30 -3.61
C TYR A 123 11.50 -6.37 -4.59
N LYS A 124 12.59 -7.05 -4.25
CA LYS A 124 13.70 -7.27 -5.18
C LYS A 124 13.25 -8.02 -6.43
N ARG A 125 12.41 -9.03 -6.26
CA ARG A 125 11.92 -9.85 -7.36
C ARG A 125 11.08 -9.06 -8.36
N ILE A 126 10.35 -8.04 -7.90
CA ILE A 126 9.54 -7.18 -8.76
C ILE A 126 10.27 -5.90 -9.20
N GLY A 127 11.58 -5.81 -8.97
CA GLY A 127 12.42 -4.74 -9.51
C GLY A 127 12.80 -3.62 -8.56
N TYR A 128 12.52 -3.73 -7.28
CA TYR A 128 12.92 -2.72 -6.29
C TYR A 128 14.31 -3.00 -5.74
N ALA A 129 15.08 -1.93 -5.52
CA ALA A 129 16.42 -2.01 -4.95
C ALA A 129 16.48 -1.19 -3.67
N GLN A 130 17.27 -1.65 -2.71
CA GLN A 130 17.50 -0.89 -1.50
C GLN A 130 18.25 0.41 -1.84
N ALA A 131 17.64 1.55 -1.54
CA ALA A 131 18.19 2.87 -1.81
C ALA A 131 18.78 3.54 -0.56
N GLY A 132 18.42 3.08 0.62
CA GLY A 132 18.91 3.63 1.87
C GLY A 132 18.30 2.96 3.08
N THR A 133 18.80 3.30 4.25
CA THR A 133 18.26 2.86 5.53
C THR A 133 18.13 4.07 6.45
N SER A 134 17.02 4.13 7.19
CA SER A 134 16.76 5.23 8.11
C SER A 134 16.12 4.71 9.39
N HIS A 135 16.15 5.54 10.44
CA HIS A 135 15.48 5.27 11.69
C HIS A 135 14.19 6.05 11.77
N LEU A 136 13.10 5.39 12.13
CA LEU A 136 11.86 6.07 12.48
C LEU A 136 12.00 6.64 13.89
N MET A 137 11.90 7.96 14.01
CA MET A 137 11.93 8.66 15.29
C MET A 137 10.55 9.27 15.52
N ARG A 138 9.98 9.12 16.73
CA ARG A 138 8.63 9.61 17.03
C ARG A 138 8.57 10.23 18.41
N ARG A 139 7.82 11.31 18.51
CA ARG A 139 7.40 11.88 19.79
C ARG A 139 5.86 11.94 19.76
N SER A 140 5.23 11.23 20.70
CA SER A 140 3.76 11.27 20.82
C SER A 140 3.35 12.43 21.74
N PHE A 141 2.23 13.06 21.42
CA PHE A 141 1.68 14.18 22.17
C PHE A 141 0.47 13.77 22.98
#